data_01c8dd26e5b2c507cdc886c05c726c7c
#
_entry.id   01c8dd26e5b2c507cdc886c05c726c7c
#
_cell.length_a   1.000
_cell.length_b   1.000
_cell.length_c   1.000
_cell.angle_alpha   90.00
_cell.angle_beta   90.00
_cell.angle_gamma   90.00
#
_symmetry.space_group_name_H-M   'P 1'
#
loop_
_entity.id
_entity.type
_entity.pdbx_description
1 polymer ?
#
loop_
_entity_poly.entity_id
_entity_poly.type
_entity_poly.pdbx_seq_one_letter_code
_entity_poly.pdbx_strand_id
1 'polypeptide(L)'
;MKKKILIVTRNLPPLIGGMERLNWHIADELSKTNKVELLSHSDARNQAPKNCYFNSIPLNPLYIFLILAFIKTFWICLTKRPDILFAGSGLTAPIVVFWAKIFRKKSIVYVHGLDIATNHELYKIIWLPMIRAADCVIANSTPTRDICLKKGISAQKLSIICPGVTYPPLPKNYDFIQLLQEKYQLHDKKILLSVGRLTQRKGLNEFVDLALPNIVKNIPNILLVVIGDTPSHSLNKNLQSKELILATAAKHHITGNILFVGNISDDHILSSWYYLADLHVFPVKHIPNDPEGFGMVAIEAAAHGTPTIAFATGGIVDAVSNAITGKLILMNDYQSFSKTVIFTLENPEVLNKENCQESAKKFSWENVKTRLNLLIQELNN
;
A
#
# COMPACT_ATOMS: atom_id res chain seq x y z
N MET A 1 22.72 -14.54 16.46
CA MET A 1 22.45 -13.55 17.54
C MET A 1 21.33 -12.60 17.11
N LYS A 2 20.46 -12.16 18.03
CA LYS A 2 19.46 -11.14 17.72
C LYS A 2 20.15 -9.82 17.39
N LYS A 3 19.85 -9.23 16.22
CA LYS A 3 20.38 -7.92 15.83
C LYS A 3 19.60 -6.80 16.53
N LYS A 4 20.29 -5.66 16.75
CA LYS A 4 19.64 -4.43 17.21
C LYS A 4 19.36 -3.54 15.99
N ILE A 5 18.11 -3.22 15.75
CA ILE A 5 17.67 -2.45 14.58
C ILE A 5 17.01 -1.17 15.05
N LEU A 6 17.44 -0.02 14.56
CA LEU A 6 16.74 1.26 14.72
C LEU A 6 15.92 1.53 13.47
N ILE A 7 14.60 1.57 13.60
CA ILE A 7 13.68 1.98 12.52
C ILE A 7 13.27 3.43 12.75
N VAL A 8 13.48 4.28 11.75
CA VAL A 8 13.08 5.69 11.76
C VAL A 8 12.03 5.90 10.68
N THR A 9 10.80 6.23 11.07
CA THR A 9 9.71 6.49 10.12
C THR A 9 8.71 7.51 10.66
N ARG A 10 8.17 8.35 9.77
CA ARG A 10 7.02 9.21 10.08
C ARG A 10 5.70 8.46 9.83
N ASN A 11 5.74 7.44 9.00
CA ASN A 11 4.55 6.77 8.48
C ASN A 11 4.18 5.57 9.37
N LEU A 12 3.33 5.82 10.38
CA LEU A 12 2.71 4.80 11.24
C LEU A 12 1.24 5.14 11.51
N PRO A 13 0.38 4.17 11.84
CA PRO A 13 -0.94 4.45 12.41
C PRO A 13 -0.84 5.37 13.65
N PRO A 14 -1.82 6.26 13.88
CA PRO A 14 -3.14 6.35 13.27
C PRO A 14 -3.19 7.04 11.90
N LEU A 15 -2.06 7.42 11.30
CA LEU A 15 -2.07 7.89 9.92
C LEU A 15 -2.57 6.78 9.00
N ILE A 16 -3.44 7.14 8.03
CA ILE A 16 -4.13 6.18 7.17
C ILE A 16 -3.44 6.08 5.81
N GLY A 17 -2.97 4.88 5.45
CA GLY A 17 -2.40 4.59 4.13
C GLY A 17 -1.61 3.29 4.09
N GLY A 18 -1.19 2.91 2.88
CA GLY A 18 -0.42 1.67 2.66
C GLY A 18 0.98 1.72 3.27
N MET A 19 1.64 2.90 3.24
CA MET A 19 2.97 3.06 3.84
C MET A 19 2.93 2.92 5.37
N GLU A 20 1.90 3.45 6.00
CA GLU A 20 1.70 3.40 7.45
C GLU A 20 1.53 1.95 7.92
N ARG A 21 0.67 1.20 7.26
CA ARG A 21 0.46 -0.23 7.53
C ARG A 21 1.71 -1.05 7.26
N LEU A 22 2.39 -0.80 6.15
CA LEU A 22 3.63 -1.49 5.80
C LEU A 22 4.72 -1.27 6.84
N ASN A 23 4.98 -0.02 7.25
CA ASN A 23 6.00 0.27 8.25
C ASN A 23 5.67 -0.34 9.62
N TRP A 24 4.39 -0.34 9.99
CA TRP A 24 3.93 -1.00 11.20
C TRP A 24 4.27 -2.50 11.17
N HIS A 25 3.91 -3.19 10.07
CA HIS A 25 4.18 -4.62 9.93
C HIS A 25 5.68 -4.94 9.82
N ILE A 26 6.47 -4.10 9.14
CA ILE A 26 7.93 -4.27 9.11
C ILE A 26 8.50 -4.21 10.53
N ALA A 27 8.07 -3.24 11.33
CA ALA A 27 8.54 -3.11 12.72
C ALA A 27 8.08 -4.30 13.58
N ASP A 28 6.82 -4.73 13.44
CA ASP A 28 6.27 -5.88 14.15
C ASP A 28 7.00 -7.18 13.78
N GLU A 29 7.12 -7.48 12.49
CA GLU A 29 7.75 -8.71 12.00
C GLU A 29 9.24 -8.79 12.37
N LEU A 30 9.97 -7.69 12.24
CA LEU A 30 11.37 -7.65 12.65
C LEU A 30 11.54 -7.79 14.16
N SER A 31 10.60 -7.29 14.97
CA SER A 31 10.64 -7.38 16.42
C SER A 31 10.48 -8.80 16.96
N LYS A 32 9.89 -9.71 16.17
CA LYS A 32 9.74 -11.13 16.54
C LYS A 32 11.09 -11.86 16.62
N THR A 33 12.07 -11.42 15.83
CA THR A 33 13.38 -12.07 15.73
C THR A 33 14.56 -11.20 16.19
N ASN A 34 14.37 -9.87 16.23
CA ASN A 34 15.41 -8.89 16.54
C ASN A 34 15.00 -7.98 17.70
N LYS A 35 15.94 -7.15 18.21
CA LYS A 35 15.64 -6.04 19.13
C LYS A 35 15.40 -4.79 18.31
N VAL A 36 14.16 -4.28 18.28
CA VAL A 36 13.78 -3.14 17.47
C VAL A 36 13.55 -1.91 18.34
N GLU A 37 14.34 -0.86 18.09
CA GLU A 37 14.06 0.52 18.50
C GLU A 37 13.25 1.19 17.39
N LEU A 38 12.07 1.71 17.69
CA LEU A 38 11.19 2.35 16.71
C LEU A 38 11.05 3.83 17.05
N LEU A 39 11.57 4.70 16.19
CA LEU A 39 11.47 6.15 16.31
C LEU A 39 10.41 6.67 15.35
N SER A 40 9.33 7.24 15.90
CA SER A 40 8.22 7.80 15.12
C SER A 40 7.49 8.93 15.87
N HIS A 41 6.33 9.34 15.34
CA HIS A 41 5.53 10.40 15.93
C HIS A 41 4.77 9.96 17.20
N SER A 42 4.50 10.92 18.08
CA SER A 42 3.84 10.69 19.37
C SER A 42 2.48 10.02 19.27
N ASP A 43 1.71 10.36 18.23
CA ASP A 43 0.35 9.88 18.04
C ASP A 43 0.30 8.36 17.74
N ALA A 44 1.42 7.79 17.27
CA ALA A 44 1.55 6.35 17.01
C ALA A 44 1.79 5.52 18.29
N ARG A 45 2.04 6.14 19.45
CA ARG A 45 2.45 5.43 20.68
C ARG A 45 1.52 4.29 21.06
N ASN A 46 0.21 4.55 21.06
CA ASN A 46 -0.80 3.57 21.50
C ASN A 46 -1.06 2.46 20.48
N GLN A 47 -0.62 2.64 19.25
CA GLN A 47 -0.81 1.69 18.15
C GLN A 47 0.52 1.07 17.67
N ALA A 48 1.64 1.43 18.30
CA ALA A 48 2.94 0.87 17.95
C ALA A 48 3.01 -0.64 18.24
N PRO A 49 3.80 -1.43 17.48
CA PRO A 49 3.98 -2.84 17.75
C PRO A 49 4.51 -3.11 19.17
N LYS A 50 3.86 -4.01 19.91
CA LYS A 50 4.11 -4.23 21.34
C LYS A 50 5.54 -4.66 21.70
N ASN A 51 6.21 -5.34 20.76
CA ASN A 51 7.57 -5.86 20.98
C ASN A 51 8.67 -4.85 20.59
N CYS A 52 8.30 -3.62 20.14
CA CYS A 52 9.26 -2.57 19.81
C CYS A 52 9.48 -1.63 20.99
N TYR A 53 10.71 -1.18 21.18
CA TYR A 53 11.02 -0.06 22.10
C TYR A 53 10.68 1.25 21.39
N PHE A 54 9.54 1.85 21.76
CA PHE A 54 8.99 3.00 21.05
C PHE A 54 9.57 4.32 21.57
N ASN A 55 10.14 5.09 20.66
CA ASN A 55 10.65 6.43 20.86
C ASN A 55 9.80 7.45 20.09
N SER A 56 9.22 8.44 20.77
CA SER A 56 8.29 9.38 20.16
C SER A 56 8.86 10.80 20.02
N ILE A 57 8.42 11.48 18.96
CA ILE A 57 8.64 12.91 18.67
C ILE A 57 7.35 13.51 18.12
N PRO A 58 7.16 14.84 18.14
CA PRO A 58 5.97 15.47 17.55
C PRO A 58 5.81 15.15 16.06
N LEU A 59 4.57 14.93 15.62
CA LEU A 59 4.25 14.67 14.21
C LEU A 59 4.40 15.92 13.33
N ASN A 60 3.97 17.05 13.84
CA ASN A 60 3.88 18.33 13.13
C ASN A 60 4.55 19.46 13.90
N PRO A 61 5.09 20.49 13.22
CA PRO A 61 5.26 20.55 11.77
C PRO A 61 6.40 19.63 11.29
N LEU A 62 6.40 19.29 9.99
CA LEU A 62 7.34 18.32 9.39
C LEU A 62 8.83 18.63 9.67
N TYR A 63 9.22 19.90 9.60
CA TYR A 63 10.63 20.29 9.84
C TYR A 63 11.06 20.02 11.29
N ILE A 64 10.17 20.21 12.28
CA ILE A 64 10.44 19.86 13.69
C ILE A 64 10.59 18.35 13.84
N PHE A 65 9.70 17.56 13.19
CA PHE A 65 9.83 16.11 13.17
C PHE A 65 11.22 15.68 12.66
N LEU A 66 11.67 16.24 11.53
CA LEU A 66 12.97 15.89 10.93
C LEU A 66 14.15 16.26 11.82
N ILE A 67 14.14 17.46 12.42
CA ILE A 67 15.20 17.94 13.33
C ILE A 67 15.27 17.05 14.59
N LEU A 68 14.13 16.81 15.23
CA LEU A 68 14.08 15.98 16.43
C LEU A 68 14.40 14.51 16.13
N ALA A 69 13.98 13.99 14.98
CA ALA A 69 14.37 12.65 14.53
C ALA A 69 15.88 12.55 14.34
N PHE A 70 16.52 13.57 13.75
CA PHE A 70 17.97 13.63 13.58
C PHE A 70 18.70 13.60 14.93
N ILE A 71 18.31 14.46 15.87
CA ILE A 71 18.92 14.53 17.20
C ILE A 71 18.70 13.23 17.98
N LYS A 72 17.45 12.71 17.96
CA LYS A 72 17.10 11.52 18.74
C LYS A 72 17.76 10.25 18.17
N THR A 73 17.92 10.17 16.86
CA THR A 73 18.70 9.09 16.20
C THR A 73 20.13 9.07 16.68
N PHE A 74 20.80 10.24 16.81
CA PHE A 74 22.14 10.35 17.41
C PHE A 74 22.19 9.73 18.81
N TRP A 75 21.29 10.16 19.71
CA TRP A 75 21.27 9.65 21.08
C TRP A 75 20.98 8.15 21.16
N ILE A 76 20.10 7.62 20.31
CA ILE A 76 19.84 6.18 20.24
C ILE A 76 21.07 5.43 19.73
N CYS A 77 21.77 5.95 18.74
CA CYS A 77 23.03 5.36 18.24
C CYS A 77 24.10 5.31 19.32
N LEU A 78 24.23 6.37 20.10
CA LEU A 78 25.22 6.48 21.17
C LEU A 78 24.92 5.51 22.33
N THR A 79 23.66 5.44 22.77
CA THR A 79 23.25 4.72 23.99
C THR A 79 22.86 3.26 23.72
N LYS A 80 22.12 2.98 22.65
CA LYS A 80 21.60 1.64 22.33
C LYS A 80 22.50 0.87 21.37
N ARG A 81 23.34 1.57 20.60
CA ARG A 81 24.30 1.02 19.64
C ARG A 81 23.64 0.01 18.68
N PRO A 82 22.68 0.44 17.84
CA PRO A 82 22.07 -0.43 16.86
C PRO A 82 23.10 -0.98 15.86
N ASP A 83 22.89 -2.18 15.37
CA ASP A 83 23.71 -2.79 14.32
C ASP A 83 23.32 -2.27 12.95
N ILE A 84 22.03 -1.98 12.78
CA ILE A 84 21.41 -1.55 11.53
C ILE A 84 20.50 -0.35 11.80
N LEU A 85 20.57 0.65 10.94
CA LEU A 85 19.65 1.78 10.88
C LEU A 85 18.75 1.62 9.65
N PHE A 86 17.44 1.67 9.85
CA PHE A 86 16.42 1.43 8.82
C PHE A 86 15.54 2.66 8.64
N ALA A 87 15.50 3.22 7.44
CA ALA A 87 14.57 4.28 7.06
C ALA A 87 13.30 3.67 6.47
N GLY A 88 12.15 3.90 7.11
CA GLY A 88 10.85 3.40 6.66
C GLY A 88 10.30 4.10 5.41
N SER A 89 10.95 5.16 4.94
CA SER A 89 10.66 5.82 3.66
C SER A 89 11.85 6.67 3.21
N GLY A 90 11.84 7.10 1.95
CA GLY A 90 12.83 8.03 1.44
C GLY A 90 12.94 9.34 2.27
N LEU A 91 11.84 9.79 2.90
CA LEU A 91 11.83 10.99 3.72
C LEU A 91 12.84 10.95 4.88
N THR A 92 12.97 9.81 5.55
CA THR A 92 13.88 9.64 6.70
C THR A 92 15.27 9.13 6.31
N ALA A 93 15.51 8.86 5.03
CA ALA A 93 16.78 8.37 4.51
C ALA A 93 17.99 9.24 4.88
N PRO A 94 17.97 10.59 4.77
CA PRO A 94 19.10 11.42 5.15
C PRO A 94 19.52 11.23 6.60
N ILE A 95 18.56 11.12 7.52
CA ILE A 95 18.80 10.93 8.94
C ILE A 95 19.50 9.59 9.19
N VAL A 96 18.91 8.53 8.65
CA VAL A 96 19.38 7.15 8.84
C VAL A 96 20.76 6.95 8.22
N VAL A 97 20.94 7.35 6.98
CA VAL A 97 22.20 7.12 6.25
C VAL A 97 23.35 7.96 6.81
N PHE A 98 23.07 9.22 7.20
CA PHE A 98 24.06 10.08 7.82
C PHE A 98 24.61 9.47 9.11
N TRP A 99 23.74 9.10 10.05
CA TRP A 99 24.17 8.53 11.34
C TRP A 99 24.76 7.12 11.18
N ALA A 100 24.24 6.32 10.26
CA ALA A 100 24.84 5.02 9.96
C ALA A 100 26.31 5.14 9.54
N LYS A 101 26.63 6.12 8.67
CA LYS A 101 28.02 6.38 8.26
C LYS A 101 28.88 6.86 9.42
N ILE A 102 28.41 7.81 10.23
CA ILE A 102 29.17 8.34 11.37
C ILE A 102 29.49 7.25 12.39
N PHE A 103 28.51 6.39 12.71
CA PHE A 103 28.69 5.31 13.66
C PHE A 103 29.22 3.99 13.04
N ARG A 104 29.56 4.02 11.74
CA ARG A 104 30.04 2.84 10.98
C ARG A 104 29.07 1.66 11.09
N LYS A 105 27.78 1.92 10.93
CA LYS A 105 26.69 0.94 10.94
C LYS A 105 26.11 0.78 9.55
N LYS A 106 25.39 -0.32 9.32
CA LYS A 106 24.68 -0.57 8.06
C LYS A 106 23.39 0.23 7.98
N SER A 107 23.06 0.70 6.81
CA SER A 107 21.87 1.48 6.51
C SER A 107 20.99 0.80 5.48
N ILE A 108 19.69 0.73 5.77
CA ILE A 108 18.65 0.25 4.85
C ILE A 108 17.66 1.39 4.62
N VAL A 109 17.27 1.61 3.38
CA VAL A 109 16.22 2.57 3.01
C VAL A 109 15.12 1.86 2.24
N TYR A 110 13.89 1.89 2.75
CA TYR A 110 12.72 1.36 2.05
C TYR A 110 12.06 2.49 1.25
N VAL A 111 11.89 2.32 -0.07
CA VAL A 111 11.26 3.31 -0.95
C VAL A 111 9.95 2.80 -1.53
N HIS A 112 8.96 3.71 -1.69
CA HIS A 112 7.56 3.38 -1.96
C HIS A 112 7.06 3.87 -3.33
N GLY A 113 7.94 4.36 -4.19
CA GLY A 113 7.60 4.89 -5.51
C GLY A 113 7.51 6.41 -5.52
N LEU A 114 6.53 7.02 -4.84
CA LEU A 114 6.39 8.47 -4.79
C LEU A 114 7.63 9.18 -4.22
N ASP A 115 8.20 8.63 -3.17
CA ASP A 115 9.37 9.16 -2.46
C ASP A 115 10.68 9.06 -3.28
N ILE A 116 10.72 8.32 -4.35
CA ILE A 116 11.86 8.29 -5.28
C ILE A 116 11.52 8.96 -6.63
N ALA A 117 10.24 9.03 -7.00
CA ALA A 117 9.79 9.64 -8.26
C ALA A 117 9.78 11.17 -8.21
N THR A 118 9.73 11.78 -7.02
CA THR A 118 9.64 13.23 -6.83
C THR A 118 10.73 14.01 -7.57
N ASN A 119 10.34 15.14 -8.16
CA ASN A 119 11.23 16.03 -8.92
C ASN A 119 11.56 17.33 -8.17
N HIS A 120 11.23 17.45 -6.89
CA HIS A 120 11.54 18.64 -6.11
C HIS A 120 13.06 18.86 -6.00
N GLU A 121 13.56 20.06 -6.28
CA GLU A 121 15.02 20.34 -6.37
C GLU A 121 15.75 20.03 -5.05
N LEU A 122 15.19 20.46 -3.93
CA LEU A 122 15.78 20.17 -2.62
C LEU A 122 15.91 18.65 -2.36
N TYR A 123 14.94 17.86 -2.86
CA TYR A 123 14.96 16.41 -2.76
C TYR A 123 16.10 15.81 -3.60
N LYS A 124 16.34 16.33 -4.78
CA LYS A 124 17.44 15.90 -5.66
C LYS A 124 18.80 16.18 -5.05
N ILE A 125 18.96 17.28 -4.29
CA ILE A 125 20.24 17.72 -3.73
C ILE A 125 20.56 17.02 -2.41
N ILE A 126 19.57 16.78 -1.55
CA ILE A 126 19.80 16.24 -0.20
C ILE A 126 19.39 14.77 -0.11
N TRP A 127 18.13 14.46 -0.47
CA TRP A 127 17.58 13.12 -0.23
C TRP A 127 18.12 12.06 -1.18
N LEU A 128 18.13 12.36 -2.46
CA LEU A 128 18.56 11.38 -3.46
C LEU A 128 20.03 10.97 -3.30
N PRO A 129 21.01 11.86 -3.05
CA PRO A 129 22.38 11.46 -2.74
C PRO A 129 22.48 10.57 -1.50
N MET A 130 21.69 10.85 -0.46
CA MET A 130 21.67 10.02 0.74
C MET A 130 21.06 8.63 0.49
N ILE A 131 19.97 8.54 -0.30
CA ILE A 131 19.42 7.25 -0.70
C ILE A 131 20.45 6.44 -1.50
N ARG A 132 21.16 7.06 -2.45
CA ARG A 132 22.26 6.40 -3.21
C ARG A 132 23.40 5.94 -2.32
N ALA A 133 23.67 6.65 -1.24
CA ALA A 133 24.75 6.37 -0.31
C ALA A 133 24.40 5.28 0.72
N ALA A 134 23.16 4.82 0.79
CA ALA A 134 22.74 3.70 1.64
C ALA A 134 23.48 2.40 1.29
N ASP A 135 23.63 1.50 2.26
CA ASP A 135 24.21 0.17 2.01
C ASP A 135 23.23 -0.72 1.25
N CYS A 136 21.92 -0.59 1.54
CA CYS A 136 20.86 -1.27 0.81
C CYS A 136 19.64 -0.35 0.62
N VAL A 137 19.02 -0.45 -0.55
CA VAL A 137 17.75 0.19 -0.86
C VAL A 137 16.74 -0.89 -1.22
N ILE A 138 15.63 -0.94 -0.51
CA ILE A 138 14.51 -1.85 -0.78
C ILE A 138 13.46 -1.10 -1.60
N ALA A 139 13.16 -1.59 -2.78
CA ALA A 139 12.03 -1.14 -3.58
C ALA A 139 10.80 -2.01 -3.28
N ASN A 140 9.63 -1.39 -3.15
CA ASN A 140 8.38 -2.10 -2.87
C ASN A 140 7.78 -2.83 -4.09
N SER A 141 8.36 -2.62 -5.29
CA SER A 141 7.92 -3.25 -6.53
C SER A 141 9.00 -3.18 -7.62
N THR A 142 8.85 -3.98 -8.67
CA THR A 142 9.70 -3.93 -9.87
C THR A 142 9.69 -2.54 -10.52
N PRO A 143 8.55 -1.88 -10.78
CA PRO A 143 8.55 -0.52 -11.31
C PRO A 143 9.25 0.50 -10.40
N THR A 144 9.13 0.37 -9.08
CA THR A 144 9.86 1.24 -8.14
C THR A 144 11.37 1.00 -8.22
N ARG A 145 11.82 -0.27 -8.34
CA ARG A 145 13.24 -0.60 -8.60
C ARG A 145 13.73 0.09 -9.87
N ASP A 146 12.95 0.04 -10.95
CA ASP A 146 13.34 0.63 -12.22
C ASP A 146 13.45 2.16 -12.14
N ILE A 147 12.60 2.81 -11.34
CA ILE A 147 12.76 4.24 -11.01
C ILE A 147 14.07 4.46 -10.24
N CYS A 148 14.41 3.62 -9.26
CA CYS A 148 15.66 3.69 -8.50
C CYS A 148 16.88 3.60 -9.41
N LEU A 149 16.90 2.64 -10.35
CA LEU A 149 17.98 2.51 -11.35
C LEU A 149 18.12 3.77 -12.22
N LYS A 150 17.00 4.30 -12.73
CA LYS A 150 16.98 5.56 -13.50
C LYS A 150 17.46 6.77 -12.68
N LYS A 151 17.27 6.75 -11.37
CA LYS A 151 17.77 7.77 -10.44
C LYS A 151 19.22 7.52 -9.99
N GLY A 152 19.92 6.54 -10.57
CA GLY A 152 21.34 6.27 -10.33
C GLY A 152 21.66 5.52 -9.05
N ILE A 153 20.72 4.76 -8.50
CA ILE A 153 21.00 3.80 -7.42
C ILE A 153 21.59 2.53 -8.04
N SER A 154 22.71 2.04 -7.48
CA SER A 154 23.39 0.85 -7.99
C SER A 154 22.51 -0.40 -7.86
N ALA A 155 22.46 -1.22 -8.91
CA ALA A 155 21.71 -2.48 -8.91
C ALA A 155 22.16 -3.44 -7.80
N GLN A 156 23.45 -3.42 -7.44
CA GLN A 156 24.02 -4.26 -6.38
C GLN A 156 23.48 -3.92 -4.97
N LYS A 157 22.97 -2.70 -4.78
CA LYS A 157 22.38 -2.23 -3.52
C LYS A 157 20.86 -2.33 -3.50
N LEU A 158 20.24 -2.75 -4.62
CA LEU A 158 18.79 -2.79 -4.77
C LEU A 158 18.24 -4.19 -4.51
N SER A 159 17.25 -4.26 -3.62
CA SER A 159 16.44 -5.45 -3.38
C SER A 159 14.99 -5.13 -3.60
N ILE A 160 14.19 -6.09 -4.07
CA ILE A 160 12.74 -5.97 -4.15
C ILE A 160 12.13 -6.77 -3.00
N ILE A 161 11.44 -6.09 -2.09
CA ILE A 161 10.60 -6.74 -1.08
C ILE A 161 9.22 -6.07 -1.18
N CYS A 162 8.27 -6.78 -1.78
CA CYS A 162 6.91 -6.30 -1.90
C CYS A 162 6.22 -6.22 -0.53
N PRO A 163 5.26 -5.30 -0.34
CA PRO A 163 4.40 -5.28 0.83
C PRO A 163 3.69 -6.62 1.07
N GLY A 164 3.39 -6.88 2.33
CA GLY A 164 2.71 -8.09 2.73
C GLY A 164 1.20 -7.94 2.89
N VAL A 165 0.56 -9.10 3.09
CA VAL A 165 -0.85 -9.24 3.44
C VAL A 165 -0.99 -10.22 4.59
N THR A 166 -2.02 -10.06 5.41
CA THR A 166 -2.40 -11.08 6.41
C THR A 166 -2.86 -12.34 5.69
N TYR A 167 -2.14 -13.45 5.91
CA TYR A 167 -2.46 -14.74 5.32
C TYR A 167 -2.25 -15.87 6.34
N PRO A 168 -3.21 -16.80 6.52
CA PRO A 168 -4.56 -16.72 5.93
C PRO A 168 -5.27 -15.42 6.34
N PRO A 169 -6.24 -14.94 5.53
CA PRO A 169 -7.02 -13.76 5.89
C PRO A 169 -7.90 -14.07 7.12
N LEU A 170 -8.49 -13.02 7.71
CA LEU A 170 -9.45 -13.22 8.78
C LEU A 170 -10.56 -14.18 8.35
N PRO A 171 -11.00 -15.11 9.21
CA PRO A 171 -12.07 -16.04 8.87
C PRO A 171 -13.33 -15.32 8.43
N LYS A 172 -14.06 -15.94 7.51
CA LYS A 172 -15.33 -15.42 7.03
C LYS A 172 -16.32 -15.31 8.20
N ASN A 173 -16.72 -14.09 8.52
CA ASN A 173 -17.70 -13.81 9.57
C ASN A 173 -19.10 -13.70 8.94
N TYR A 174 -19.90 -14.75 9.08
CA TYR A 174 -21.22 -14.84 8.47
C TYR A 174 -22.20 -13.83 9.07
N ASP A 175 -22.09 -13.50 10.36
CA ASP A 175 -22.96 -12.51 11.02
C ASP A 175 -22.74 -11.11 10.45
N PHE A 176 -21.48 -10.71 10.28
CA PHE A 176 -21.16 -9.42 9.63
C PHE A 176 -21.57 -9.39 8.16
N ILE A 177 -21.40 -10.50 7.44
CA ILE A 177 -21.83 -10.59 6.04
C ILE A 177 -23.33 -10.42 5.94
N GLN A 178 -24.10 -11.13 6.75
CA GLN A 178 -25.56 -11.02 6.80
C GLN A 178 -26.00 -9.60 7.16
N LEU A 179 -25.39 -9.02 8.20
CA LEU A 179 -25.67 -7.63 8.61
C LEU A 179 -25.44 -6.63 7.47
N LEU A 180 -24.34 -6.79 6.70
CA LEU A 180 -24.05 -5.93 5.55
C LEU A 180 -25.05 -6.16 4.42
N GLN A 181 -25.43 -7.41 4.14
CA GLN A 181 -26.41 -7.76 3.11
C GLN A 181 -27.80 -7.18 3.42
N GLU A 182 -28.23 -7.26 4.66
CA GLU A 182 -29.50 -6.70 5.11
C GLU A 182 -29.48 -5.16 5.10
N LYS A 183 -28.45 -4.57 5.72
CA LYS A 183 -28.29 -3.11 5.83
C LYS A 183 -28.27 -2.40 4.49
N TYR A 184 -27.61 -2.98 3.50
CA TYR A 184 -27.40 -2.37 2.18
C TYR A 184 -28.20 -3.04 1.07
N GLN A 185 -29.08 -4.00 1.38
CA GLN A 185 -29.97 -4.73 0.43
C GLN A 185 -29.16 -5.36 -0.71
N LEU A 186 -28.17 -6.20 -0.37
CA LEU A 186 -27.18 -6.73 -1.31
C LEU A 186 -27.54 -8.12 -1.89
N HIS A 187 -28.64 -8.77 -1.46
CA HIS A 187 -28.94 -10.17 -1.77
C HIS A 187 -28.92 -10.51 -3.27
N ASP A 188 -29.48 -9.59 -4.10
CA ASP A 188 -29.57 -9.81 -5.56
C ASP A 188 -28.55 -8.97 -6.34
N LYS A 189 -27.52 -8.43 -5.67
CA LYS A 189 -26.52 -7.56 -6.29
C LYS A 189 -25.26 -8.35 -6.66
N LYS A 190 -24.70 -8.01 -7.83
CA LYS A 190 -23.31 -8.30 -8.18
C LYS A 190 -22.43 -7.17 -7.68
N ILE A 191 -21.40 -7.47 -6.89
CA ILE A 191 -20.62 -6.46 -6.17
C ILE A 191 -19.25 -6.25 -6.83
N LEU A 192 -19.04 -5.04 -7.36
CA LEU A 192 -17.72 -4.52 -7.67
C LEU A 192 -17.19 -3.75 -6.47
N LEU A 193 -16.04 -4.14 -5.95
CA LEU A 193 -15.44 -3.48 -4.79
C LEU A 193 -14.29 -2.58 -5.24
N SER A 194 -14.26 -1.35 -4.74
CA SER A 194 -13.12 -0.42 -4.87
C SER A 194 -12.68 0.02 -3.48
N VAL A 195 -11.43 -0.23 -3.11
CA VAL A 195 -10.87 0.10 -1.80
C VAL A 195 -9.71 1.08 -1.92
N GLY A 196 -9.78 2.19 -1.19
CA GLY A 196 -8.68 3.14 -1.12
C GLY A 196 -9.10 4.59 -1.04
N ARG A 197 -8.10 5.48 -0.84
CA ARG A 197 -8.34 6.92 -0.76
C ARG A 197 -8.86 7.47 -2.08
N LEU A 198 -9.81 8.41 -2.03
CA LEU A 198 -10.35 9.08 -3.21
C LEU A 198 -9.35 10.13 -3.71
N THR A 199 -8.47 9.71 -4.58
CA THR A 199 -7.46 10.57 -5.23
C THR A 199 -7.54 10.41 -6.74
N GLN A 200 -7.12 11.45 -7.49
CA GLN A 200 -7.13 11.43 -8.94
C GLN A 200 -6.38 10.23 -9.53
N ARG A 201 -5.28 9.82 -8.87
CA ARG A 201 -4.51 8.64 -9.27
C ARG A 201 -5.33 7.34 -9.23
N LYS A 202 -6.27 7.20 -8.29
CA LYS A 202 -7.10 6.00 -8.17
C LYS A 202 -8.10 5.83 -9.33
N GLY A 203 -8.36 6.89 -10.10
CA GLY A 203 -9.08 6.81 -11.38
C GLY A 203 -10.55 6.42 -11.26
N LEU A 204 -11.15 6.53 -10.06
CA LEU A 204 -12.51 6.05 -9.84
C LEU A 204 -13.55 6.88 -10.60
N ASN A 205 -13.36 8.20 -10.69
CA ASN A 205 -14.28 9.08 -11.44
C ASN A 205 -14.30 8.71 -12.92
N GLU A 206 -13.12 8.48 -13.51
CA GLU A 206 -13.01 8.09 -14.92
C GLU A 206 -13.54 6.68 -15.17
N PHE A 207 -13.41 5.77 -14.21
CA PHE A 207 -14.03 4.46 -14.29
C PHE A 207 -15.57 4.56 -14.29
N VAL A 208 -16.13 5.42 -13.45
CA VAL A 208 -17.57 5.70 -13.39
C VAL A 208 -18.07 6.37 -14.65
N ASP A 209 -17.26 7.22 -15.28
CA ASP A 209 -17.61 7.90 -16.54
C ASP A 209 -17.54 6.98 -17.77
N LEU A 210 -16.45 6.21 -17.88
CA LEU A 210 -16.05 5.57 -19.14
C LEU A 210 -16.26 4.04 -19.18
N ALA A 211 -16.36 3.38 -18.03
CA ALA A 211 -16.48 1.93 -17.95
C ALA A 211 -17.80 1.45 -17.32
N LEU A 212 -18.19 2.04 -16.18
CA LEU A 212 -19.34 1.60 -15.41
C LEU A 212 -20.68 1.66 -16.18
N PRO A 213 -20.96 2.66 -17.05
CA PRO A 213 -22.21 2.70 -17.81
C PRO A 213 -22.41 1.48 -18.69
N ASN A 214 -21.34 1.01 -19.35
CA ASN A 214 -21.41 -0.22 -20.16
C ASN A 214 -21.60 -1.47 -19.30
N ILE A 215 -21.01 -1.51 -18.11
CA ILE A 215 -21.19 -2.63 -17.16
C ILE A 215 -22.64 -2.67 -16.69
N VAL A 216 -23.21 -1.53 -16.26
CA VAL A 216 -24.62 -1.44 -15.80
C VAL A 216 -25.59 -1.82 -16.91
N LYS A 217 -25.33 -1.42 -18.15
CA LYS A 217 -26.17 -1.79 -19.30
C LYS A 217 -26.27 -3.28 -19.49
N ASN A 218 -25.19 -4.04 -19.28
CA ASN A 218 -25.14 -5.49 -19.49
C ASN A 218 -25.50 -6.28 -18.21
N ILE A 219 -25.23 -5.72 -17.03
CA ILE A 219 -25.49 -6.33 -15.72
C ILE A 219 -26.24 -5.29 -14.86
N PRO A 220 -27.57 -5.15 -15.00
CA PRO A 220 -28.34 -4.07 -14.35
C PRO A 220 -28.32 -4.12 -12.82
N ASN A 221 -28.12 -5.31 -12.22
CA ASN A 221 -28.03 -5.49 -10.78
C ASN A 221 -26.62 -5.30 -10.21
N ILE A 222 -25.68 -4.74 -10.99
CA ILE A 222 -24.33 -4.42 -10.52
C ILE A 222 -24.38 -3.30 -9.48
N LEU A 223 -23.54 -3.40 -8.45
CA LEU A 223 -23.34 -2.36 -7.45
C LEU A 223 -21.83 -2.13 -7.26
N LEU A 224 -21.36 -0.93 -7.54
CA LEU A 224 -20.02 -0.48 -7.22
C LEU A 224 -19.99 -0.02 -5.75
N VAL A 225 -19.35 -0.79 -4.89
CA VAL A 225 -19.11 -0.46 -3.48
C VAL A 225 -17.77 0.22 -3.35
N VAL A 226 -17.76 1.44 -2.80
CA VAL A 226 -16.57 2.27 -2.61
C VAL A 226 -16.25 2.38 -1.13
N ILE A 227 -15.10 1.82 -0.74
CA ILE A 227 -14.57 1.89 0.63
C ILE A 227 -13.37 2.82 0.65
N GLY A 228 -13.46 3.85 1.45
CA GLY A 228 -12.47 4.91 1.58
C GLY A 228 -13.08 6.28 1.41
N ASP A 229 -12.24 7.31 1.63
CA ASP A 229 -12.69 8.70 1.61
C ASP A 229 -11.61 9.61 1.04
N THR A 230 -11.96 10.88 0.87
CA THR A 230 -11.02 11.94 0.49
C THR A 230 -10.07 12.21 1.67
N PRO A 231 -8.74 12.08 1.48
CA PRO A 231 -7.80 12.23 2.58
C PRO A 231 -7.72 13.69 3.06
N SER A 232 -7.95 13.94 4.35
CA SER A 232 -7.90 15.27 4.98
C SER A 232 -6.47 15.80 5.17
N HIS A 233 -5.46 14.92 5.22
CA HIS A 233 -4.06 15.28 5.52
C HIS A 233 -3.07 14.85 4.42
N SER A 234 -3.53 14.76 3.16
CA SER A 234 -2.66 14.41 2.04
C SER A 234 -1.75 15.57 1.67
N LEU A 235 -0.45 15.28 1.49
CA LEU A 235 0.49 16.22 0.87
C LEU A 235 0.22 16.44 -0.62
N ASN A 236 -0.53 15.52 -1.24
CA ASN A 236 -0.96 15.61 -2.64
C ASN A 236 -2.36 16.23 -2.71
N LYS A 237 -2.50 17.32 -3.49
CA LYS A 237 -3.75 18.08 -3.68
C LYS A 237 -4.67 17.49 -4.76
N ASN A 238 -4.23 16.47 -5.49
CA ASN A 238 -5.01 15.87 -6.58
C ASN A 238 -6.04 14.88 -6.01
N LEU A 239 -7.14 15.42 -5.49
CA LEU A 239 -8.20 14.67 -4.84
C LEU A 239 -9.40 14.51 -5.79
N GLN A 240 -10.14 13.41 -5.62
CA GLN A 240 -11.49 13.23 -6.16
C GLN A 240 -12.46 13.23 -4.99
N SER A 241 -13.54 13.99 -5.08
CA SER A 241 -14.56 13.97 -4.04
C SER A 241 -15.67 12.97 -4.39
N LYS A 242 -16.38 12.52 -3.37
CA LYS A 242 -17.59 11.71 -3.53
C LYS A 242 -18.62 12.41 -4.40
N GLU A 243 -18.79 13.72 -4.19
CA GLU A 243 -19.75 14.55 -4.92
C GLU A 243 -19.42 14.61 -6.42
N LEU A 244 -18.14 14.72 -6.77
CA LEU A 244 -17.69 14.66 -8.17
C LEU A 244 -18.05 13.34 -8.83
N ILE A 245 -17.79 12.22 -8.16
CA ILE A 245 -18.07 10.88 -8.68
C ILE A 245 -19.59 10.68 -8.84
N LEU A 246 -20.38 11.12 -7.86
CA LEU A 246 -21.86 11.04 -7.94
C LEU A 246 -22.42 11.95 -9.04
N ALA A 247 -21.86 13.14 -9.25
CA ALA A 247 -22.25 14.01 -10.35
C ALA A 247 -21.95 13.38 -11.72
N THR A 248 -20.82 12.67 -11.83
CA THR A 248 -20.49 11.88 -13.04
C THR A 248 -21.47 10.73 -13.23
N ALA A 249 -21.80 9.98 -12.18
CA ALA A 249 -22.79 8.92 -12.24
C ALA A 249 -24.20 9.41 -12.64
N ALA A 250 -24.58 10.60 -12.18
CA ALA A 250 -25.87 11.22 -12.53
C ALA A 250 -26.00 11.53 -14.02
N LYS A 251 -24.92 11.93 -14.69
CA LYS A 251 -24.90 12.15 -16.15
C LYS A 251 -25.25 10.89 -16.93
N HIS A 252 -24.93 9.72 -16.38
CA HIS A 252 -25.21 8.43 -17.00
C HIS A 252 -26.43 7.71 -16.41
N HIS A 253 -27.17 8.35 -15.52
CA HIS A 253 -28.34 7.78 -14.82
C HIS A 253 -28.03 6.49 -14.03
N ILE A 254 -26.82 6.36 -13.46
CA ILE A 254 -26.33 5.17 -12.72
C ILE A 254 -26.00 5.45 -11.26
N THR A 255 -26.54 6.51 -10.68
CA THR A 255 -26.31 6.85 -9.24
C THR A 255 -26.74 5.73 -8.30
N GLY A 256 -27.83 5.00 -8.63
CA GLY A 256 -28.32 3.84 -7.86
C GLY A 256 -27.40 2.61 -7.91
N ASN A 257 -26.40 2.61 -8.79
CA ASN A 257 -25.41 1.53 -8.92
C ASN A 257 -24.11 1.81 -8.15
N ILE A 258 -24.05 2.84 -7.30
CA ILE A 258 -22.88 3.19 -6.51
C ILE A 258 -23.23 3.34 -5.04
N LEU A 259 -22.48 2.66 -4.18
CA LEU A 259 -22.59 2.74 -2.74
C LEU A 259 -21.26 3.22 -2.13
N PHE A 260 -21.28 4.38 -1.48
CA PHE A 260 -20.14 4.85 -0.68
C PHE A 260 -20.31 4.42 0.78
N VAL A 261 -19.41 3.59 1.26
CA VAL A 261 -19.41 3.10 2.65
C VAL A 261 -18.58 4.01 3.57
N GLY A 262 -17.64 4.78 3.00
CA GLY A 262 -16.69 5.58 3.77
C GLY A 262 -15.48 4.78 4.26
N ASN A 263 -14.76 5.36 5.24
CA ASN A 263 -13.60 4.68 5.83
C ASN A 263 -14.03 3.57 6.78
N ILE A 264 -13.41 2.40 6.64
CA ILE A 264 -13.57 1.27 7.55
C ILE A 264 -12.25 1.07 8.29
N SER A 265 -12.30 1.15 9.62
CA SER A 265 -11.15 0.89 10.51
C SER A 265 -11.18 -0.50 11.14
N ASP A 266 -12.30 -1.19 11.09
CA ASP A 266 -12.46 -2.55 11.60
C ASP A 266 -12.07 -3.56 10.51
N ASP A 267 -11.03 -4.35 10.78
CA ASP A 267 -10.52 -5.33 9.83
C ASP A 267 -11.50 -6.48 9.55
N HIS A 268 -12.40 -6.83 10.48
CA HIS A 268 -13.43 -7.86 10.26
C HIS A 268 -14.50 -7.37 9.30
N ILE A 269 -14.91 -6.10 9.43
CA ILE A 269 -15.88 -5.49 8.51
C ILE A 269 -15.26 -5.34 7.11
N LEU A 270 -14.01 -4.88 7.02
CA LEU A 270 -13.31 -4.77 5.74
C LEU A 270 -13.13 -6.14 5.08
N SER A 271 -12.74 -7.15 5.85
CA SER A 271 -12.63 -8.54 5.39
C SER A 271 -13.96 -9.07 4.86
N SER A 272 -15.08 -8.76 5.53
CA SER A 272 -16.43 -9.16 5.09
C SER A 272 -16.80 -8.54 3.75
N TRP A 273 -16.40 -7.31 3.47
CA TRP A 273 -16.60 -6.68 2.16
C TRP A 273 -15.78 -7.35 1.05
N TYR A 274 -14.53 -7.75 1.33
CA TYR A 274 -13.76 -8.53 0.37
C TYR A 274 -14.43 -9.88 0.07
N TYR A 275 -14.96 -10.58 1.08
CA TYR A 275 -15.67 -11.85 0.87
C TYR A 275 -17.01 -11.70 0.13
N LEU A 276 -17.69 -10.56 0.28
CA LEU A 276 -18.94 -10.25 -0.41
C LEU A 276 -18.73 -9.87 -1.88
N ALA A 277 -17.55 -9.36 -2.22
CA ALA A 277 -17.28 -8.88 -3.56
C ALA A 277 -17.15 -10.01 -4.57
N ASP A 278 -17.79 -9.84 -5.74
CA ASP A 278 -17.56 -10.70 -6.90
C ASP A 278 -16.23 -10.37 -7.58
N LEU A 279 -15.90 -9.07 -7.69
CA LEU A 279 -14.63 -8.56 -8.24
C LEU A 279 -14.16 -7.31 -7.49
N HIS A 280 -12.85 -7.17 -7.39
CA HIS A 280 -12.20 -5.91 -7.03
C HIS A 280 -11.84 -5.15 -8.30
N VAL A 281 -12.21 -3.86 -8.40
CA VAL A 281 -11.86 -2.98 -9.52
C VAL A 281 -10.82 -1.95 -9.09
N PHE A 282 -9.71 -1.88 -9.83
CA PHE A 282 -8.58 -1.06 -9.47
C PHE A 282 -8.08 -0.24 -10.67
N PRO A 283 -8.86 0.76 -11.13
CA PRO A 283 -8.64 1.53 -12.35
C PRO A 283 -7.59 2.65 -12.17
N VAL A 284 -6.46 2.34 -11.53
CA VAL A 284 -5.41 3.29 -11.20
C VAL A 284 -4.78 3.87 -12.47
N LYS A 285 -4.69 5.20 -12.51
CA LYS A 285 -4.11 5.95 -13.62
C LYS A 285 -2.60 6.16 -13.43
N HIS A 286 -1.91 6.27 -14.53
CA HIS A 286 -0.54 6.79 -14.49
C HIS A 286 -0.59 8.32 -14.34
N ILE A 287 -0.02 8.82 -13.25
CA ILE A 287 0.19 10.27 -13.05
C ILE A 287 1.70 10.51 -12.97
N PRO A 288 2.24 11.42 -13.79
CA PRO A 288 3.67 11.76 -13.73
C PRO A 288 4.07 12.15 -12.31
N ASN A 289 5.16 11.58 -11.82
CA ASN A 289 5.72 11.80 -10.47
C ASN A 289 4.83 11.35 -9.29
N ASP A 290 3.70 10.66 -9.55
CA ASP A 290 2.83 10.08 -8.52
C ASP A 290 2.44 8.63 -8.90
N PRO A 291 3.42 7.69 -9.00
CA PRO A 291 3.13 6.31 -9.33
C PRO A 291 2.40 5.58 -8.20
N GLU A 292 1.57 4.60 -8.54
CA GLU A 292 1.14 3.59 -7.56
C GLU A 292 2.33 2.72 -7.19
N GLY A 293 2.71 2.73 -5.91
CA GLY A 293 3.91 2.02 -5.46
C GLY A 293 3.80 0.51 -5.58
N PHE A 294 2.66 -0.08 -5.16
CA PHE A 294 2.43 -1.51 -5.23
C PHE A 294 0.95 -1.87 -5.44
N GLY A 295 0.03 -1.32 -4.62
CA GLY A 295 -1.39 -1.68 -4.66
C GLY A 295 -1.76 -2.79 -3.68
N MET A 296 -1.49 -2.60 -2.39
CA MET A 296 -1.76 -3.60 -1.33
C MET A 296 -3.20 -4.13 -1.35
N VAL A 297 -4.17 -3.29 -1.70
CA VAL A 297 -5.58 -3.68 -1.78
C VAL A 297 -5.84 -4.82 -2.78
N ALA A 298 -5.01 -4.97 -3.82
CA ALA A 298 -5.15 -6.06 -4.79
C ALA A 298 -4.71 -7.41 -4.19
N ILE A 299 -3.63 -7.43 -3.39
CA ILE A 299 -3.24 -8.65 -2.68
C ILE A 299 -4.16 -8.97 -1.51
N GLU A 300 -4.78 -7.96 -0.89
CA GLU A 300 -5.83 -8.15 0.11
C GLU A 300 -7.07 -8.80 -0.51
N ALA A 301 -7.54 -8.30 -1.65
CA ALA A 301 -8.62 -8.93 -2.41
C ALA A 301 -8.29 -10.38 -2.76
N ALA A 302 -7.09 -10.62 -3.32
CA ALA A 302 -6.65 -11.97 -3.68
C ALA A 302 -6.60 -12.91 -2.47
N ALA A 303 -6.13 -12.46 -1.30
CA ALA A 303 -6.12 -13.27 -0.07
C ALA A 303 -7.53 -13.72 0.35
N HIS A 304 -8.55 -12.92 0.06
CA HIS A 304 -9.96 -13.27 0.31
C HIS A 304 -10.61 -14.07 -0.84
N GLY A 305 -9.86 -14.37 -1.90
CA GLY A 305 -10.38 -15.07 -3.08
C GLY A 305 -11.16 -14.16 -4.03
N THR A 306 -10.98 -12.84 -3.95
CA THR A 306 -11.65 -11.86 -4.80
C THR A 306 -10.70 -11.41 -5.92
N PRO A 307 -10.98 -11.76 -7.19
CA PRO A 307 -10.12 -11.39 -8.29
C PRO A 307 -10.12 -9.88 -8.56
N THR A 308 -9.01 -9.36 -9.06
CA THR A 308 -8.84 -7.93 -9.35
C THR A 308 -8.79 -7.67 -10.85
N ILE A 309 -9.63 -6.75 -11.35
CA ILE A 309 -9.46 -6.16 -12.69
C ILE A 309 -8.79 -4.79 -12.51
N ALA A 310 -7.64 -4.59 -13.14
CA ALA A 310 -6.83 -3.39 -12.95
C ALA A 310 -6.15 -2.93 -14.23
N PHE A 311 -5.79 -1.64 -14.30
CA PHE A 311 -4.85 -1.19 -15.31
C PHE A 311 -3.42 -1.62 -14.98
N ALA A 312 -2.66 -2.02 -16.00
CA ALA A 312 -1.25 -2.38 -15.89
C ALA A 312 -0.39 -1.11 -15.69
N THR A 313 -0.38 -0.57 -14.46
CA THR A 313 0.36 0.65 -14.13
C THR A 313 1.06 0.56 -12.78
N GLY A 314 2.24 1.19 -12.68
CA GLY A 314 3.03 1.19 -11.45
C GLY A 314 3.23 -0.21 -10.88
N GLY A 315 3.30 -0.33 -9.56
CA GLY A 315 3.50 -1.60 -8.87
C GLY A 315 2.34 -2.59 -8.92
N ILE A 316 1.21 -2.23 -9.53
CA ILE A 316 0.05 -3.13 -9.70
C ILE A 316 0.44 -4.37 -10.52
N VAL A 317 1.38 -4.25 -11.44
CA VAL A 317 1.87 -5.37 -12.26
C VAL A 317 2.55 -6.46 -11.43
N ASP A 318 3.03 -6.14 -10.24
CA ASP A 318 3.58 -7.11 -9.30
C ASP A 318 2.52 -7.63 -8.31
N ALA A 319 1.51 -6.80 -7.98
CA ALA A 319 0.46 -7.15 -7.04
C ALA A 319 -0.62 -8.07 -7.65
N VAL A 320 -0.87 -7.94 -8.95
CA VAL A 320 -1.85 -8.76 -9.68
C VAL A 320 -1.13 -9.76 -10.57
N SER A 321 -1.26 -11.04 -10.25
CA SER A 321 -0.81 -12.13 -11.12
C SER A 321 -1.84 -12.34 -12.23
N ASN A 322 -1.48 -11.87 -13.45
CA ASN A 322 -2.40 -11.88 -14.59
C ASN A 322 -2.91 -13.32 -14.89
N ALA A 323 -4.21 -13.46 -15.09
CA ALA A 323 -4.93 -14.72 -15.29
C ALA A 323 -4.96 -15.68 -14.07
N ILE A 324 -4.45 -15.25 -12.90
CA ILE A 324 -4.50 -16.02 -11.65
C ILE A 324 -5.28 -15.24 -10.59
N THR A 325 -4.76 -14.06 -10.17
CA THR A 325 -5.42 -13.22 -9.18
C THR A 325 -6.23 -12.10 -9.79
N GLY A 326 -6.28 -12.00 -11.12
CA GLY A 326 -7.01 -10.97 -11.83
C GLY A 326 -6.61 -10.84 -13.30
N LYS A 327 -7.03 -9.74 -13.89
CA LYS A 327 -6.66 -9.34 -15.27
C LYS A 327 -6.05 -7.95 -15.26
N LEU A 328 -4.94 -7.82 -15.98
CA LEU A 328 -4.26 -6.56 -16.23
C LEU A 328 -4.66 -6.03 -17.61
N ILE A 329 -5.25 -4.85 -17.63
CA ILE A 329 -5.74 -4.17 -18.83
C ILE A 329 -4.76 -3.05 -19.21
N LEU A 330 -4.61 -2.77 -20.49
CA LEU A 330 -3.80 -1.65 -20.95
C LEU A 330 -4.33 -0.35 -20.34
N MET A 331 -3.41 0.50 -19.92
CA MET A 331 -3.73 1.77 -19.28
C MET A 331 -4.65 2.62 -20.17
N ASN A 332 -5.69 3.19 -19.55
CA ASN A 332 -6.74 4.01 -20.19
C ASN A 332 -7.66 3.26 -21.19
N ASP A 333 -7.53 1.96 -21.36
CA ASP A 333 -8.46 1.19 -22.17
C ASP A 333 -9.70 0.78 -21.33
N TYR A 334 -10.57 1.77 -21.10
CA TYR A 334 -11.83 1.59 -20.35
C TYR A 334 -12.81 0.66 -21.04
N GLN A 335 -12.73 0.57 -22.38
CA GLN A 335 -13.57 -0.35 -23.15
C GLN A 335 -13.20 -1.79 -22.86
N SER A 336 -11.92 -2.16 -22.94
CA SER A 336 -11.45 -3.50 -22.57
C SER A 336 -11.64 -3.77 -21.10
N PHE A 337 -11.50 -2.74 -20.23
CA PHE A 337 -11.76 -2.88 -18.80
C PHE A 337 -13.21 -3.30 -18.55
N SER A 338 -14.19 -2.57 -19.10
CA SER A 338 -15.61 -2.91 -18.93
C SER A 338 -15.97 -4.27 -19.51
N LYS A 339 -15.48 -4.62 -20.71
CA LYS A 339 -15.68 -5.94 -21.33
C LYS A 339 -15.11 -7.06 -20.45
N THR A 340 -13.93 -6.88 -19.87
CA THR A 340 -13.28 -7.87 -19.01
C THR A 340 -14.06 -8.04 -17.70
N VAL A 341 -14.58 -6.97 -17.10
CA VAL A 341 -15.45 -7.05 -15.92
C VAL A 341 -16.71 -7.86 -16.23
N ILE A 342 -17.40 -7.55 -17.33
CA ILE A 342 -18.62 -8.25 -17.74
C ILE A 342 -18.30 -9.74 -17.97
N PHE A 343 -17.31 -10.04 -18.79
CA PHE A 343 -16.90 -11.42 -19.10
C PHE A 343 -16.58 -12.22 -17.85
N THR A 344 -15.84 -11.63 -16.89
CA THR A 344 -15.43 -12.34 -15.67
C THR A 344 -16.61 -12.59 -14.73
N LEU A 345 -17.59 -11.66 -14.68
CA LEU A 345 -18.79 -11.84 -13.87
C LEU A 345 -19.74 -12.90 -14.46
N GLU A 346 -19.77 -13.05 -15.78
CA GLU A 346 -20.52 -14.08 -16.50
C GLU A 346 -19.85 -15.45 -16.47
N ASN A 347 -18.51 -15.48 -16.31
CA ASN A 347 -17.70 -16.71 -16.31
C ASN A 347 -16.78 -16.75 -15.05
N PRO A 348 -17.34 -16.91 -13.85
CA PRO A 348 -16.59 -16.81 -12.60
C PRO A 348 -15.50 -17.88 -12.42
N GLU A 349 -15.57 -18.98 -13.15
CA GLU A 349 -14.58 -20.05 -13.16
C GLU A 349 -13.23 -19.65 -13.80
N VAL A 350 -13.22 -18.60 -14.64
CA VAL A 350 -12.00 -18.12 -15.32
C VAL A 350 -10.95 -17.60 -14.35
N LEU A 351 -11.39 -17.06 -13.20
CA LEU A 351 -10.54 -16.59 -12.11
C LEU A 351 -10.95 -17.29 -10.81
N ASN A 352 -10.40 -18.48 -10.60
CA ASN A 352 -10.72 -19.34 -9.48
C ASN A 352 -10.30 -18.71 -8.14
N LYS A 353 -11.21 -18.74 -7.15
CA LYS A 353 -11.01 -18.12 -5.82
C LYS A 353 -9.88 -18.77 -5.05
N GLU A 354 -9.76 -20.08 -5.10
CA GLU A 354 -8.71 -20.84 -4.41
C GLU A 354 -7.33 -20.50 -4.98
N ASN A 355 -7.21 -20.37 -6.31
CA ASN A 355 -5.97 -19.94 -6.97
C ASN A 355 -5.59 -18.51 -6.60
N CYS A 356 -6.58 -17.61 -6.45
CA CYS A 356 -6.34 -16.25 -5.94
C CYS A 356 -5.71 -16.29 -4.54
N GLN A 357 -6.32 -17.05 -3.62
CA GLN A 357 -5.86 -17.19 -2.25
C GLN A 357 -4.46 -17.80 -2.18
N GLU A 358 -4.22 -18.93 -2.83
CA GLU A 358 -2.90 -19.57 -2.81
C GLU A 358 -1.81 -18.65 -3.40
N SER A 359 -2.12 -17.92 -4.47
CA SER A 359 -1.18 -16.96 -5.04
C SER A 359 -0.87 -15.79 -4.08
N ALA A 360 -1.82 -15.38 -3.23
CA ALA A 360 -1.61 -14.31 -2.25
C ALA A 360 -0.66 -14.73 -1.12
N LYS A 361 -0.52 -16.01 -0.83
CA LYS A 361 0.36 -16.57 0.21
C LYS A 361 1.81 -16.14 0.04
N LYS A 362 2.30 -15.97 -1.18
CA LYS A 362 3.65 -15.44 -1.45
C LYS A 362 3.90 -14.06 -0.86
N PHE A 363 2.85 -13.29 -0.63
CA PHE A 363 2.88 -11.96 -0.02
C PHE A 363 2.57 -11.99 1.48
N SER A 364 2.51 -13.16 2.15
CA SER A 364 2.28 -13.19 3.59
C SER A 364 3.34 -12.38 4.36
N TRP A 365 2.96 -11.76 5.47
CA TRP A 365 3.92 -11.04 6.34
C TRP A 365 5.05 -11.95 6.81
N GLU A 366 4.80 -13.25 6.99
CA GLU A 366 5.82 -14.25 7.32
C GLU A 366 6.91 -14.34 6.23
N ASN A 367 6.51 -14.34 4.94
CA ASN A 367 7.46 -14.32 3.83
C ASN A 367 8.22 -12.99 3.74
N VAL A 368 7.56 -11.87 4.00
CA VAL A 368 8.22 -10.56 4.09
C VAL A 368 9.26 -10.55 5.19
N LYS A 369 8.94 -11.06 6.38
CA LYS A 369 9.89 -11.21 7.50
C LYS A 369 11.11 -12.05 7.10
N THR A 370 10.86 -13.19 6.47
CA THR A 370 11.92 -14.08 6.03
C THR A 370 12.88 -13.37 5.06
N ARG A 371 12.36 -12.66 4.07
CA ARG A 371 13.16 -11.90 3.10
C ARG A 371 13.93 -10.75 3.75
N LEU A 372 13.30 -10.01 4.69
CA LEU A 372 13.99 -8.96 5.45
C LEU A 372 15.12 -9.51 6.30
N ASN A 373 14.93 -10.64 6.99
CA ASN A 373 15.98 -11.25 7.80
C ASN A 373 17.14 -11.78 6.94
N LEU A 374 16.88 -12.38 5.78
CA LEU A 374 17.92 -12.79 4.83
C LEU A 374 18.73 -11.59 4.37
N LEU A 375 18.09 -10.50 3.94
CA LEU A 375 18.76 -9.28 3.55
C LEU A 375 19.64 -8.70 4.67
N ILE A 376 19.15 -8.71 5.91
CA ILE A 376 19.88 -8.27 7.09
C ILE A 376 21.12 -9.14 7.35
N GLN A 377 21.03 -10.44 7.11
CA GLN A 377 22.17 -11.36 7.23
C GLN A 377 23.22 -11.08 6.16
N GLU A 378 22.82 -10.93 4.91
CA GLU A 378 23.71 -10.63 3.77
C GLU A 378 24.48 -9.32 3.96
N LEU A 379 23.84 -8.29 4.50
CA LEU A 379 24.48 -6.99 4.76
C LEU A 379 25.55 -7.04 5.85
N ASN A 380 25.58 -8.07 6.68
CA ASN A 380 26.52 -8.19 7.79
C ASN A 380 27.68 -9.15 7.50
N ASN A 381 27.61 -9.86 6.37
CA ASN A 381 28.72 -10.65 5.83
C ASN A 381 29.55 -9.78 4.89
#